data_e8b113c09b5eb06eb2894a197f0cce71
#
_entry.id   e8b113c09b5eb06eb2894a197f0cce71
#
_cell.length_a   1.000
_cell.length_b   1.000
_cell.length_c   1.000
_cell.angle_alpha   90.00
_cell.angle_beta   90.00
_cell.angle_gamma   90.00
#
_symmetry.space_group_name_H-M   'P 1'
#
loop_
_entity.id
_entity.type
_entity.pdbx_description
1 polymer ?
#
loop_
_entity_poly.entity_id
_entity_poly.type
_entity_poly.pdbx_seq_one_letter_code
_entity_poly.pdbx_strand_id
1 'polypeptide(L)'
;MVLRTMLVKPHCLEKMIRVIRNLCPDIMVLTEVEGKHNSPSFVNRFIEVLFYYSAYFDSLDAFMEAADPNRLAMEGTLMASAVRNMIAREGGERIMRHVGLDTWRLFLNRVGFEEVEVSEDALYQAKLIVKSYNHAESVSLEMNGKSLTIGWKGTPLHSVSAWRCF
;
A
#
# COMPACT_ATOMS: atom_id res chain seq x y z
N MET A 1 -8.66 -1.48 -5.54
CA MET A 1 -10.15 -1.63 -5.42
C MET A 1 -10.62 -2.09 -4.04
N VAL A 2 -9.86 -2.90 -3.34
CA VAL A 2 -10.20 -3.52 -2.04
C VAL A 2 -10.26 -2.52 -0.88
N LEU A 3 -9.34 -1.60 -0.79
CA LEU A 3 -9.28 -0.58 0.29
C LEU A 3 -10.47 0.36 0.35
N ARG A 4 -11.02 0.72 -0.82
CA ARG A 4 -12.23 1.54 -0.91
C ARG A 4 -13.40 0.87 -0.21
N THR A 5 -13.42 -0.46 -0.21
CA THR A 5 -14.48 -1.27 0.35
C THR A 5 -14.32 -1.44 1.87
N MET A 6 -13.10 -1.45 2.41
CA MET A 6 -12.83 -1.73 3.83
C MET A 6 -13.43 -0.69 4.77
N LEU A 7 -13.31 0.58 4.44
CA LEU A 7 -13.71 1.66 5.33
C LEU A 7 -15.08 2.29 4.99
N VAL A 8 -15.53 2.13 3.75
CA VAL A 8 -16.85 2.62 3.31
C VAL A 8 -17.92 1.52 3.41
N LYS A 9 -17.53 0.25 3.15
CA LYS A 9 -18.44 -0.91 3.23
C LYS A 9 -17.69 -2.11 3.86
N PRO A 10 -17.39 -2.07 5.17
CA PRO A 10 -16.58 -3.10 5.82
C PRO A 10 -17.20 -4.50 5.69
N HIS A 11 -18.51 -4.62 5.72
CA HIS A 11 -19.20 -5.90 5.52
C HIS A 11 -19.01 -6.50 4.12
N CYS A 12 -18.85 -5.66 3.08
CA CYS A 12 -18.60 -6.17 1.73
C CYS A 12 -17.19 -6.73 1.60
N LEU A 13 -16.19 -6.04 2.17
CA LEU A 13 -14.83 -6.55 2.21
C LEU A 13 -14.76 -7.84 3.02
N GLU A 14 -15.33 -7.86 4.21
CA GLU A 14 -15.33 -9.06 5.04
C GLU A 14 -15.97 -10.25 4.33
N LYS A 15 -17.10 -10.07 3.66
CA LYS A 15 -17.74 -11.13 2.84
C LYS A 15 -16.81 -11.62 1.73
N MET A 16 -16.15 -10.70 1.02
CA MET A 16 -15.22 -11.07 -0.05
C MET A 16 -14.02 -11.88 0.50
N ILE A 17 -13.41 -11.43 1.59
CA ILE A 17 -12.28 -12.12 2.20
C ILE A 17 -12.71 -13.48 2.77
N ARG A 18 -13.92 -13.60 3.33
CA ARG A 18 -14.48 -14.92 3.74
C ARG A 18 -14.69 -15.87 2.57
N VAL A 19 -15.08 -15.36 1.40
CA VAL A 19 -15.16 -16.20 0.18
C VAL A 19 -13.78 -16.68 -0.22
N ILE A 20 -12.75 -15.81 -0.21
CA ILE A 20 -11.37 -16.22 -0.48
C ILE A 20 -10.90 -17.27 0.53
N ARG A 21 -11.21 -17.06 1.83
CA ARG A 21 -10.90 -18.05 2.88
C ARG A 21 -11.54 -19.40 2.61
N ASN A 22 -12.81 -19.42 2.16
CA ASN A 22 -13.52 -20.67 1.87
C ASN A 22 -12.93 -21.42 0.65
N LEU A 23 -12.24 -20.73 -0.26
CA LEU A 23 -11.48 -21.35 -1.34
C LEU A 23 -10.18 -22.01 -0.84
N CYS A 24 -9.78 -21.68 0.39
CA CYS A 24 -8.60 -22.21 1.08
C CYS A 24 -7.33 -22.20 0.20
N PRO A 25 -6.91 -21.03 -0.30
CA PRO A 25 -5.69 -20.93 -1.09
C PRO A 25 -4.47 -21.32 -0.24
N ASP A 26 -3.46 -21.95 -0.86
CA ASP A 26 -2.19 -22.27 -0.21
C ASP A 26 -1.52 -21.01 0.34
N ILE A 27 -1.64 -19.88 -0.41
CA ILE A 27 -1.16 -18.58 0.01
C ILE A 27 -1.98 -17.47 -0.65
N MET A 28 -2.24 -16.41 0.11
CA MET A 28 -2.80 -15.14 -0.37
C MET A 28 -1.75 -14.04 -0.17
N VAL A 29 -1.41 -13.32 -1.23
CA VAL A 29 -0.50 -12.17 -1.14
C VAL A 29 -1.33 -10.88 -1.18
N LEU A 30 -1.05 -10.00 -0.26
CA LEU A 30 -1.65 -8.66 -0.18
C LEU A 30 -0.57 -7.60 -0.36
N THR A 31 -0.79 -6.71 -1.32
CA THR A 31 0.05 -5.52 -1.51
C THR A 31 -0.81 -4.29 -1.29
N GLU A 32 -0.36 -3.40 -0.40
CA GLU A 32 -1.12 -2.23 0.00
C GLU A 32 -0.24 -0.97 0.10
N VAL A 33 -0.90 0.17 0.04
CA VAL A 33 -0.28 1.47 0.29
C VAL A 33 0.05 1.57 1.78
N GLU A 34 1.32 1.82 2.10
CA GLU A 34 1.75 2.02 3.49
C GLU A 34 1.62 3.49 3.87
N GLY A 35 0.42 3.91 4.24
CA GLY A 35 0.11 5.30 4.58
C GLY A 35 -1.07 5.42 5.54
N LYS A 36 -0.95 6.31 6.53
CA LYS A 36 -2.01 6.58 7.51
C LYS A 36 -2.99 7.67 7.02
N HIS A 37 -3.48 7.51 5.78
CA HIS A 37 -4.32 8.50 5.10
C HIS A 37 -5.79 8.50 5.60
N ASN A 38 -6.09 7.75 6.65
CA ASN A 38 -7.44 7.71 7.23
C ASN A 38 -7.56 8.48 8.56
N SER A 39 -6.58 9.26 8.96
CA SER A 39 -6.68 10.06 10.17
C SER A 39 -7.95 10.93 10.17
N PRO A 40 -8.71 10.98 11.28
CA PRO A 40 -9.84 11.91 11.43
C PRO A 40 -9.38 13.38 11.49
N SER A 41 -8.16 13.64 11.99
CA SER A 41 -7.56 14.96 11.98
C SER A 41 -7.12 15.33 10.58
N PHE A 42 -7.64 16.45 10.06
CA PHE A 42 -7.22 16.99 8.77
C PHE A 42 -5.72 17.26 8.72
N VAL A 43 -5.17 17.89 9.75
CA VAL A 43 -3.74 18.24 9.79
C VAL A 43 -2.85 17.00 9.71
N ASN A 44 -3.14 16.00 10.54
CA ASN A 44 -2.38 14.75 10.52
C ASN A 44 -2.48 14.05 9.15
N ARG A 45 -3.69 13.98 8.59
CA ARG A 45 -3.93 13.41 7.28
C ARG A 45 -3.20 14.18 6.18
N PHE A 46 -3.23 15.51 6.23
CA PHE A 46 -2.55 16.37 5.26
C PHE A 46 -1.04 16.13 5.29
N ILE A 47 -0.43 16.07 6.47
CA ILE A 47 1.00 15.82 6.65
C ILE A 47 1.38 14.46 6.09
N GLU A 48 0.64 13.41 6.43
CA GLU A 48 0.88 12.05 5.92
C GLU A 48 0.78 11.98 4.38
N VAL A 49 -0.26 12.58 3.81
CA VAL A 49 -0.44 12.65 2.35
C VAL A 49 0.69 13.42 1.69
N LEU A 50 1.11 14.55 2.27
CA LEU A 50 2.20 15.37 1.76
C LEU A 50 3.50 14.57 1.67
N PHE A 51 3.94 13.93 2.77
CA PHE A 51 5.17 13.15 2.78
C PHE A 51 5.12 11.95 1.84
N TYR A 52 4.01 11.20 1.87
CA TYR A 52 3.83 10.04 1.01
C TYR A 52 3.92 10.42 -0.48
N TYR A 53 3.14 11.41 -0.92
CA TYR A 53 3.13 11.80 -2.33
C TYR A 53 4.38 12.54 -2.77
N SER A 54 5.03 13.29 -1.87
CA SER A 54 6.35 13.87 -2.17
C SER A 54 7.37 12.79 -2.52
N ALA A 55 7.43 11.71 -1.73
CA ALA A 55 8.30 10.58 -2.02
C ALA A 55 7.91 9.85 -3.32
N TYR A 56 6.61 9.74 -3.57
CA TYR A 56 6.11 9.09 -4.78
C TYR A 56 6.44 9.90 -6.04
N PHE A 57 6.22 11.22 -6.04
CA PHE A 57 6.59 12.11 -7.16
C PHE A 57 8.10 12.13 -7.38
N ASP A 58 8.89 12.19 -6.30
CA ASP A 58 10.36 12.12 -6.39
C ASP A 58 10.82 10.79 -6.99
N SER A 59 10.15 9.68 -6.69
CA SER A 59 10.45 8.40 -7.33
C SER A 59 10.11 8.38 -8.82
N LEU A 60 8.99 8.98 -9.22
CA LEU A 60 8.64 9.10 -10.63
C LEU A 60 9.65 9.97 -11.38
N ASP A 61 10.10 11.06 -10.76
CA ASP A 61 11.12 11.95 -11.35
C ASP A 61 12.45 11.24 -11.57
N ALA A 62 12.80 10.31 -10.70
CA ALA A 62 14.02 9.52 -10.83
C ALA A 62 13.95 8.45 -11.93
N PHE A 63 12.76 7.86 -12.19
CA PHE A 63 12.61 6.73 -13.11
C PHE A 63 12.01 7.08 -14.47
N MET A 64 11.36 8.24 -14.61
CA MET A 64 10.61 8.58 -15.82
C MET A 64 10.90 10.03 -16.24
N GLU A 65 11.04 10.22 -17.54
CA GLU A 65 11.18 11.54 -18.13
C GLU A 65 9.94 12.42 -17.86
N ALA A 66 10.15 13.73 -17.65
CA ALA A 66 9.06 14.66 -17.33
C ALA A 66 7.95 14.70 -18.40
N ALA A 67 8.30 14.48 -19.66
CA ALA A 67 7.36 14.47 -20.78
C ALA A 67 6.81 13.07 -21.12
N ASP A 68 7.14 12.04 -20.34
CA ASP A 68 6.62 10.69 -20.58
C ASP A 68 5.09 10.67 -20.41
N PRO A 69 4.33 10.23 -21.43
CA PRO A 69 2.87 10.19 -21.37
C PRO A 69 2.33 9.35 -20.22
N ASN A 70 3.01 8.26 -19.84
CA ASN A 70 2.60 7.41 -18.72
C ASN A 70 2.81 8.13 -17.39
N ARG A 71 3.93 8.84 -17.23
CA ARG A 71 4.19 9.69 -16.06
C ARG A 71 3.10 10.76 -15.92
N LEU A 72 2.81 11.50 -16.99
CA LEU A 72 1.76 12.53 -17.00
C LEU A 72 0.37 11.95 -16.65
N ALA A 73 0.05 10.78 -17.16
CA ALA A 73 -1.20 10.08 -16.83
C ALA A 73 -1.24 9.65 -15.35
N MET A 74 -0.14 9.11 -14.81
CA MET A 74 -0.04 8.73 -13.40
C MET A 74 -0.19 9.95 -12.48
N GLU A 75 0.56 11.01 -12.74
CA GLU A 75 0.53 12.24 -11.93
C GLU A 75 -0.83 12.95 -12.02
N GLY A 76 -1.31 13.21 -13.23
CA GLY A 76 -2.51 14.01 -13.49
C GLY A 76 -3.82 13.28 -13.17
N THR A 77 -3.90 11.98 -13.42
CA THR A 77 -5.15 11.24 -13.30
C THR A 77 -5.21 10.46 -11.98
N LEU A 78 -4.19 9.62 -11.71
CA LEU A 78 -4.24 8.74 -10.55
C LEU A 78 -3.89 9.49 -9.26
N MET A 79 -2.72 10.14 -9.21
CA MET A 79 -2.21 10.76 -7.99
C MET A 79 -2.96 12.03 -7.64
N ALA A 80 -3.16 12.93 -8.61
CA ALA A 80 -3.92 14.17 -8.36
C ALA A 80 -5.35 13.87 -7.87
N SER A 81 -6.00 12.85 -8.44
CA SER A 81 -7.33 12.41 -7.99
C SER A 81 -7.28 11.85 -6.57
N ALA A 82 -6.26 11.06 -6.24
CA ALA A 82 -6.09 10.48 -4.92
C ALA A 82 -5.82 11.55 -3.86
N VAL A 83 -4.86 12.44 -4.10
CA VAL A 83 -4.54 13.57 -3.20
C VAL A 83 -5.77 14.45 -2.97
N ARG A 84 -6.47 14.84 -4.05
CA ARG A 84 -7.72 15.62 -3.94
C ARG A 84 -8.77 14.91 -3.11
N ASN A 85 -8.93 13.61 -3.27
CA ASN A 85 -9.91 12.85 -2.50
C ASN A 85 -9.56 12.79 -1.02
N MET A 86 -8.28 12.61 -0.67
CA MET A 86 -7.84 12.51 0.72
C MET A 86 -7.81 13.84 1.46
N ILE A 87 -7.53 14.93 0.75
CA ILE A 87 -7.36 16.27 1.36
C ILE A 87 -8.65 17.10 1.27
N ALA A 88 -9.28 17.17 0.07
CA ALA A 88 -10.38 18.09 -0.18
C ALA A 88 -11.77 17.49 0.10
N ARG A 89 -11.87 16.21 0.47
CA ARG A 89 -13.15 15.56 0.74
C ARG A 89 -13.23 15.04 2.16
N GLU A 90 -14.44 15.05 2.72
CA GLU A 90 -14.71 14.56 4.06
C GLU A 90 -15.91 13.60 4.07
N GLY A 91 -16.12 12.96 5.23
CA GLY A 91 -17.25 12.05 5.43
C GLY A 91 -17.36 10.97 4.35
N GLY A 92 -18.55 10.74 3.82
CA GLY A 92 -18.82 9.73 2.79
C GLY A 92 -18.24 10.03 1.41
N GLU A 93 -17.88 11.28 1.13
CA GLU A 93 -17.27 11.68 -0.14
C GLU A 93 -15.78 11.32 -0.21
N ARG A 94 -15.13 11.21 0.95
CA ARG A 94 -13.74 10.74 1.05
C ARG A 94 -13.71 9.22 0.96
N ILE A 95 -13.45 8.70 -0.21
CA ILE A 95 -13.49 7.26 -0.52
C ILE A 95 -12.12 6.58 -0.53
N MET A 96 -11.03 7.35 -0.57
CA MET A 96 -9.66 6.83 -0.43
C MET A 96 -9.23 6.97 1.03
N ARG A 97 -9.02 5.82 1.69
CA ARG A 97 -8.77 5.72 3.12
C ARG A 97 -7.75 4.61 3.36
N HIS A 98 -6.51 4.86 2.97
CA HIS A 98 -5.45 3.88 3.17
C HIS A 98 -5.20 3.69 4.66
N VAL A 99 -4.91 2.46 5.04
CA VAL A 99 -4.56 2.06 6.39
C VAL A 99 -3.28 1.23 6.33
N GLY A 100 -2.42 1.42 7.31
CA GLY A 100 -1.17 0.67 7.37
C GLY A 100 -1.36 -0.82 7.64
N LEU A 101 -0.30 -1.59 7.45
CA LEU A 101 -0.25 -3.04 7.56
C LEU A 101 -0.81 -3.58 8.88
N ASP A 102 -0.61 -2.88 10.01
CA ASP A 102 -1.13 -3.33 11.31
C ASP A 102 -2.66 -3.43 11.35
N THR A 103 -3.35 -2.55 10.65
CA THR A 103 -4.82 -2.61 10.52
C THR A 103 -5.23 -3.85 9.71
N TRP A 104 -4.47 -4.18 8.68
CA TRP A 104 -4.68 -5.39 7.89
C TRP A 104 -4.42 -6.66 8.70
N ARG A 105 -3.38 -6.67 9.53
CA ARG A 105 -3.07 -7.78 10.45
C ARG A 105 -4.26 -8.08 11.35
N LEU A 106 -4.78 -7.06 12.02
CA LEU A 106 -5.96 -7.22 12.89
C LEU A 106 -7.19 -7.73 12.14
N PHE A 107 -7.43 -7.19 10.94
CA PHE A 107 -8.58 -7.57 10.14
C PHE A 107 -8.48 -9.02 9.62
N LEU A 108 -7.38 -9.39 9.00
CA LEU A 108 -7.18 -10.71 8.40
C LEU A 108 -7.14 -11.82 9.44
N ASN A 109 -6.50 -11.58 10.59
CA ASN A 109 -6.52 -12.52 11.71
C ASN A 109 -7.96 -12.78 12.20
N ARG A 110 -8.78 -11.74 12.31
CA ARG A 110 -10.19 -11.88 12.72
C ARG A 110 -11.02 -12.73 11.75
N VAL A 111 -10.70 -12.72 10.46
CA VAL A 111 -11.42 -13.49 9.44
C VAL A 111 -10.81 -14.85 9.15
N GLY A 112 -9.79 -15.27 9.90
CA GLY A 112 -9.24 -16.63 9.83
C GLY A 112 -8.05 -16.81 8.89
N PHE A 113 -7.22 -15.75 8.76
CA PHE A 113 -5.92 -15.83 8.11
C PHE A 113 -4.80 -15.56 9.12
N GLU A 114 -3.68 -16.26 8.98
CA GLU A 114 -2.44 -15.96 9.69
C GLU A 114 -1.38 -15.42 8.73
N GLU A 115 -0.59 -14.47 9.21
CA GLU A 115 0.53 -13.91 8.46
C GLU A 115 1.66 -14.92 8.34
N VAL A 116 2.12 -15.16 7.11
CA VAL A 116 3.28 -16.01 6.80
C VAL A 116 4.48 -15.14 6.60
N GLU A 117 5.62 -15.55 7.13
CA GLU A 117 6.87 -14.82 6.98
C GLU A 117 7.35 -14.83 5.52
N VAL A 118 7.76 -13.68 5.02
CA VAL A 118 8.46 -13.57 3.74
C VAL A 118 9.79 -14.31 3.86
N SER A 119 9.99 -15.33 3.01
CA SER A 119 11.21 -16.15 3.08
C SER A 119 12.46 -15.34 2.73
N GLU A 120 13.61 -15.78 3.25
CA GLU A 120 14.91 -15.18 2.91
C GLU A 120 15.18 -15.22 1.42
N ASP A 121 14.78 -16.29 0.73
CA ASP A 121 14.91 -16.40 -0.73
C ASP A 121 14.06 -15.34 -1.45
N ALA A 122 12.81 -15.13 -1.03
CA ALA A 122 11.94 -14.11 -1.61
C ALA A 122 12.51 -12.70 -1.38
N LEU A 123 13.01 -12.42 -0.19
CA LEU A 123 13.68 -11.16 0.13
C LEU A 123 14.96 -10.98 -0.70
N TYR A 124 15.74 -12.04 -0.87
CA TYR A 124 16.94 -12.02 -1.71
C TYR A 124 16.60 -11.69 -3.17
N GLN A 125 15.58 -12.36 -3.74
CA GLN A 125 15.09 -12.07 -5.10
C GLN A 125 14.60 -10.62 -5.24
N ALA A 126 13.86 -10.11 -4.27
CA ALA A 126 13.43 -8.71 -4.25
C ALA A 126 14.62 -7.74 -4.27
N LYS A 127 15.66 -8.02 -3.47
CA LYS A 127 16.90 -7.23 -3.48
C LYS A 127 17.64 -7.28 -4.83
N LEU A 128 17.66 -8.43 -5.51
CA LEU A 128 18.25 -8.55 -6.84
C LEU A 128 17.47 -7.73 -7.87
N ILE A 129 16.15 -7.77 -7.82
CA ILE A 129 15.29 -6.97 -8.71
C ILE A 129 15.57 -5.48 -8.48
N VAL A 130 15.57 -5.01 -7.25
CA VAL A 130 15.85 -3.59 -6.94
C VAL A 130 17.22 -3.18 -7.46
N LYS A 131 18.26 -4.01 -7.27
CA LYS A 131 19.62 -3.74 -7.76
C LYS A 131 19.72 -3.63 -9.29
N SER A 132 18.77 -4.17 -10.03
CA SER A 132 18.77 -4.08 -11.50
C SER A 132 18.25 -2.75 -12.04
N TYR A 133 17.68 -1.91 -11.19
CA TYR A 133 17.17 -0.59 -11.56
C TYR A 133 18.19 0.51 -11.27
N ASN A 134 18.12 1.58 -12.06
CA ASN A 134 18.80 2.83 -11.72
C ASN A 134 18.23 3.35 -10.39
N HIS A 135 19.02 4.07 -9.61
CA HIS A 135 18.63 4.62 -8.31
C HIS A 135 18.23 3.56 -7.26
N ALA A 136 18.74 2.34 -7.36
CA ALA A 136 18.52 1.26 -6.40
C ALA A 136 18.84 1.67 -4.96
N GLU A 137 19.82 2.56 -4.76
CA GLU A 137 20.22 3.11 -3.45
C GLU A 137 19.13 3.96 -2.77
N SER A 138 18.20 4.47 -3.56
CA SER A 138 17.04 5.23 -3.03
C SER A 138 15.85 4.36 -2.65
N VAL A 139 15.84 3.09 -3.09
CA VAL A 139 14.78 2.12 -2.75
C VAL A 139 15.14 1.40 -1.46
N SER A 140 14.28 1.47 -0.45
CA SER A 140 14.40 0.68 0.76
C SER A 140 13.53 -0.58 0.69
N LEU A 141 14.09 -1.71 1.16
CA LEU A 141 13.40 -2.97 1.40
C LEU A 141 13.61 -3.35 2.86
N GLU A 142 12.58 -3.19 3.67
CA GLU A 142 12.66 -3.36 5.12
C GLU A 142 11.64 -4.40 5.58
N MET A 143 12.06 -5.30 6.46
CA MET A 143 11.13 -6.22 7.11
C MET A 143 10.34 -5.49 8.19
N ASN A 144 9.02 -5.60 8.13
CA ASN A 144 8.09 -5.17 9.15
C ASN A 144 7.38 -6.41 9.71
N GLY A 145 7.94 -6.98 10.79
CA GLY A 145 7.51 -8.29 11.27
C GLY A 145 7.75 -9.35 10.21
N LYS A 146 6.69 -10.06 9.79
CA LYS A 146 6.72 -11.11 8.76
C LYS A 146 6.56 -10.59 7.33
N SER A 147 6.31 -9.30 7.16
CA SER A 147 6.00 -8.66 5.86
C SER A 147 7.14 -7.76 5.40
N LEU A 148 7.13 -7.45 4.11
CA LEU A 148 8.10 -6.56 3.47
C LEU A 148 7.49 -5.18 3.26
N THR A 149 8.21 -4.13 3.64
CA THR A 149 7.91 -2.74 3.30
C THR A 149 8.86 -2.25 2.23
N ILE A 150 8.31 -1.63 1.20
CA ILE A 150 9.04 -1.02 0.09
C ILE A 150 8.91 0.49 0.24
N GLY A 151 10.03 1.18 0.28
CA GLY A 151 10.07 2.63 0.46
C GLY A 151 10.96 3.34 -0.55
N TRP A 152 10.89 4.66 -0.53
CA TRP A 152 11.71 5.56 -1.31
C TRP A 152 12.37 6.59 -0.40
N LYS A 153 13.71 6.66 -0.42
CA LYS A 153 14.51 7.56 0.43
C LYS A 153 14.05 7.56 1.89
N GLY A 154 13.76 6.35 2.42
CA GLY A 154 13.31 6.15 3.79
C GLY A 154 11.82 6.39 4.06
N THR A 155 11.04 6.84 3.07
CA THR A 155 9.58 6.95 3.19
C THR A 155 8.92 5.65 2.75
N PRO A 156 8.18 4.94 3.62
CA PRO A 156 7.43 3.75 3.25
C PRO A 156 6.35 4.08 2.20
N LEU A 157 6.28 3.31 1.11
CA LEU A 157 5.29 3.50 0.06
C LEU A 157 4.30 2.35 -0.02
N HIS A 158 4.81 1.11 0.03
CA HIS A 158 3.99 -0.09 -0.08
C HIS A 158 4.41 -1.14 0.93
N SER A 159 3.45 -1.96 1.35
CA SER A 159 3.71 -3.20 2.10
C SER A 159 3.29 -4.40 1.27
N VAL A 160 4.03 -5.48 1.41
CA VAL A 160 3.73 -6.80 0.81
C VAL A 160 3.68 -7.81 1.95
N SER A 161 2.55 -8.47 2.10
CA SER A 161 2.31 -9.47 3.13
C SER A 161 1.74 -10.75 2.54
N ALA A 162 2.08 -11.88 3.15
CA ALA A 162 1.62 -13.20 2.75
C ALA A 162 0.76 -13.82 3.86
N TRP A 163 -0.29 -14.53 3.49
CA TRP A 163 -1.32 -15.03 4.40
C TRP A 163 -1.73 -16.44 4.02
N ARG A 164 -2.00 -17.27 5.02
CA ARG A 164 -2.61 -18.59 4.83
C ARG A 164 -3.86 -18.75 5.71
N CYS A 165 -4.74 -19.65 5.31
CA CYS A 165 -5.89 -20.01 6.12
C CYS A 165 -5.48 -20.84 7.34
N PHE A 166 -6.18 -20.65 8.47
CA PHE A 166 -6.11 -21.50 9.66
C PHE A 166 -7.50 -21.87 10.14
#